data_f7778778a9a1ddb320e8d03ad6d23158
#
_entry.id   f7778778a9a1ddb320e8d03ad6d23158
#
_cell.length_a   1.000
_cell.length_b   1.000
_cell.length_c   1.000
_cell.angle_alpha   90.00
_cell.angle_beta   90.00
_cell.angle_gamma   90.00
#
_symmetry.space_group_name_H-M   'P 1'
#
loop_
_entity.id
_entity.type
_entity.pdbx_description
1 polymer ?
#
loop_
_entity_poly.entity_id
_entity_poly.type
_entity_poly.pdbx_seq_one_letter_code
_entity_poly.pdbx_strand_id
1 'polypeptide(L)'
;QAKKLGIVTTSSTETEIVSTGERLQKCTWFRYFRIAQGDSATEDILMQDNKSAILLQKNWPFSTGKGSKHINIRYFFVVDKIKNKEVKIIHCPTEEMIADFNTKPLQGKLFLYFRNKIMGVRIEDYNRYKDRYMESLKQYGLCVKEDDLYTL
;
A
#
# COMPACT_ATOMS: atom_id res chain seq x y z
N GLN A 1 -4.44 6.03 -9.02
CA GLN A 1 -4.90 5.75 -10.38
C GLN A 1 -4.47 4.35 -10.76
N ALA A 2 -5.43 3.42 -10.95
CA ALA A 2 -5.14 2.10 -11.48
C ALA A 2 -4.69 2.25 -12.94
N LYS A 3 -3.48 1.84 -13.26
CA LYS A 3 -2.93 1.91 -14.62
C LYS A 3 -2.61 0.49 -15.08
N LYS A 4 -3.04 0.15 -16.30
CA LYS A 4 -2.67 -1.09 -16.96
C LYS A 4 -1.15 -1.11 -17.18
N LEU A 5 -0.49 -2.20 -16.78
CA LEU A 5 0.93 -2.39 -17.05
C LEU A 5 1.15 -2.49 -18.56
N GLY A 6 2.11 -1.76 -19.10
CA GLY A 6 2.49 -1.81 -20.51
C GLY A 6 3.33 -3.04 -20.90
N ILE A 7 3.51 -3.97 -19.97
CA ILE A 7 4.35 -5.18 -20.13
C ILE A 7 3.54 -6.39 -19.73
N VAL A 8 3.65 -7.46 -20.51
CA VAL A 8 3.09 -8.77 -20.19
C VAL A 8 4.03 -9.44 -19.18
N THR A 9 3.48 -9.79 -18.03
CA THR A 9 4.20 -10.51 -16.96
C THR A 9 3.70 -11.95 -16.91
N THR A 10 4.59 -12.88 -16.62
CA THR A 10 4.28 -14.33 -16.60
C THR A 10 3.91 -14.83 -15.20
N SER A 11 4.16 -14.02 -14.16
CA SER A 11 3.84 -14.37 -12.77
C SER A 11 3.37 -13.15 -11.96
N SER A 12 2.65 -13.40 -10.86
CA SER A 12 2.24 -12.36 -9.92
C SER A 12 3.46 -11.65 -9.31
N THR A 13 4.53 -12.38 -9.04
CA THR A 13 5.77 -11.83 -8.49
C THR A 13 6.44 -10.86 -9.47
N GLU A 14 6.48 -11.19 -10.76
CA GLU A 14 6.97 -10.27 -11.80
C GLU A 14 6.11 -9.02 -11.91
N THR A 15 4.79 -9.18 -11.85
CA THR A 15 3.84 -8.06 -11.84
C THR A 15 4.14 -7.10 -10.69
N GLU A 16 4.38 -7.63 -9.50
CA GLU A 16 4.72 -6.84 -8.31
C GLU A 16 6.06 -6.11 -8.45
N ILE A 17 7.09 -6.76 -9.00
CA ILE A 17 8.40 -6.13 -9.22
C ILE A 17 8.29 -4.99 -10.23
N VAL A 18 7.59 -5.19 -11.34
CA VAL A 18 7.38 -4.16 -12.36
C VAL A 18 6.59 -2.99 -11.80
N SER A 19 5.50 -3.27 -11.07
CA SER A 19 4.66 -2.29 -10.39
C SER A 19 5.46 -1.48 -9.36
N THR A 20 6.30 -2.14 -8.58
CA THR A 20 7.20 -1.51 -7.62
C THR A 20 8.17 -0.55 -8.34
N GLY A 21 8.79 -0.97 -9.43
CA GLY A 21 9.71 -0.12 -10.19
C GLY A 21 9.04 1.14 -10.75
N GLU A 22 7.81 1.04 -11.26
CA GLU A 22 7.07 2.19 -11.77
C GLU A 22 6.66 3.18 -10.67
N ARG A 23 6.24 2.66 -9.52
CA ARG A 23 5.87 3.50 -8.35
C ARG A 23 7.08 4.17 -7.74
N LEU A 24 8.18 3.45 -7.64
CA LEU A 24 9.41 3.95 -7.04
C LEU A 24 9.98 5.16 -7.77
N GLN A 25 9.82 5.26 -9.10
CA GLN A 25 10.20 6.46 -9.85
C GLN A 25 9.49 7.72 -9.34
N LYS A 26 8.18 7.61 -9.05
CA LYS A 26 7.39 8.72 -8.50
C LYS A 26 7.81 9.05 -7.06
N CYS A 27 8.06 8.03 -6.24
CA CYS A 27 8.55 8.22 -4.88
C CYS A 27 9.93 8.92 -4.88
N THR A 28 10.83 8.50 -5.76
CA THR A 28 12.16 9.12 -5.93
C THR A 28 12.03 10.59 -6.35
N TRP A 29 11.17 10.89 -7.32
CA TRP A 29 10.91 12.29 -7.71
C TRP A 29 10.40 13.10 -6.51
N PHE A 30 9.43 12.60 -5.77
CA PHE A 30 8.87 13.28 -4.60
C PHE A 30 9.92 13.46 -3.49
N ARG A 31 10.78 12.47 -3.29
CA ARG A 31 11.92 12.56 -2.37
C ARG A 31 12.84 13.73 -2.73
N TYR A 32 13.27 13.84 -3.97
CA TYR A 32 14.13 14.94 -4.40
C TYR A 32 13.42 16.28 -4.34
N PHE A 33 12.12 16.32 -4.61
CA PHE A 33 11.31 17.52 -4.41
C PHE A 33 11.33 17.97 -2.94
N ARG A 34 11.13 17.06 -1.99
CA ARG A 34 11.21 17.36 -0.55
C ARG A 34 12.59 17.86 -0.15
N ILE A 35 13.65 17.21 -0.61
CA ILE A 35 15.03 17.65 -0.35
C ILE A 35 15.27 19.08 -0.87
N ALA A 36 14.78 19.40 -2.07
CA ALA A 36 14.87 20.75 -2.64
C ALA A 36 14.08 21.80 -1.82
N GLN A 37 13.06 21.39 -1.07
CA GLN A 37 12.32 22.24 -0.12
C GLN A 37 13.02 22.38 1.25
N GLY A 38 14.19 21.79 1.43
CA GLY A 38 14.94 21.85 2.68
C GLY A 38 14.57 20.75 3.69
N ASP A 39 13.79 19.75 3.28
CA ASP A 39 13.46 18.60 4.14
C ASP A 39 14.65 17.62 4.20
N SER A 40 15.02 17.19 5.40
CA SER A 40 15.98 16.11 5.60
C SER A 40 15.33 14.77 5.27
N ALA A 41 15.33 14.39 4.00
CA ALA A 41 14.74 13.11 3.59
C ALA A 41 15.58 11.95 4.10
N THR A 42 15.05 11.24 5.07
CA THR A 42 15.51 9.91 5.49
C THR A 42 15.20 8.86 4.43
N GLU A 43 15.55 7.60 4.68
CA GLU A 43 15.21 6.48 3.82
C GLU A 43 13.68 6.34 3.65
N ASP A 44 13.19 6.25 2.42
CA ASP A 44 11.77 6.04 2.16
C ASP A 44 11.39 4.59 2.45
N ILE A 45 10.22 4.37 3.04
CA ILE A 45 9.73 3.03 3.36
C ILE A 45 8.66 2.64 2.33
N LEU A 46 8.90 1.55 1.59
CA LEU A 46 7.94 0.94 0.69
C LEU A 46 7.37 -0.33 1.31
N MET A 47 6.07 -0.34 1.50
CA MET A 47 5.35 -1.49 2.05
C MET A 47 4.94 -2.44 0.92
N GLN A 48 5.20 -3.74 1.09
CA GLN A 48 4.95 -4.81 0.13
C GLN A 48 4.34 -6.02 0.83
N ASP A 49 3.25 -6.58 0.31
CA ASP A 49 2.60 -7.79 0.86
C ASP A 49 3.19 -9.09 0.31
N ASN A 50 3.81 -9.06 -0.87
CA ASN A 50 4.38 -10.23 -1.51
C ASN A 50 5.81 -10.51 -1.02
N LYS A 51 5.96 -11.49 -0.12
CA LYS A 51 7.26 -11.92 0.43
C LYS A 51 8.24 -12.41 -0.63
N SER A 52 7.75 -13.10 -1.68
CA SER A 52 8.60 -13.59 -2.77
C SER A 52 9.18 -12.42 -3.57
N ALA A 53 8.41 -11.38 -3.84
CA ALA A 53 8.88 -10.15 -4.48
C ALA A 53 9.96 -9.46 -3.64
N ILE A 54 9.77 -9.38 -2.31
CA ILE A 54 10.76 -8.80 -1.39
C ILE A 54 12.07 -9.59 -1.41
N LEU A 55 11.99 -10.93 -1.36
CA LEU A 55 13.19 -11.79 -1.41
C LEU A 55 13.96 -11.61 -2.72
N LEU A 56 13.25 -11.57 -3.84
CA LEU A 56 13.89 -11.35 -5.14
C LEU A 56 14.55 -9.97 -5.22
N GLN A 57 13.93 -8.94 -4.68
CA GLN A 57 14.46 -7.57 -4.67
C GLN A 57 15.69 -7.42 -3.76
N LYS A 58 15.81 -8.24 -2.72
CA LYS A 58 16.96 -8.24 -1.79
C LYS A 58 18.09 -9.14 -2.22
N ASN A 59 17.78 -10.28 -2.83
CA ASN A 59 18.76 -11.33 -3.15
C ASN A 59 19.23 -11.21 -4.61
N TRP A 60 20.25 -10.42 -4.80
CA TRP A 60 20.98 -10.32 -6.09
C TRP A 60 22.18 -11.29 -6.11
N PRO A 61 22.56 -11.87 -7.27
CA PRO A 61 22.16 -11.61 -8.66
C PRO A 61 21.14 -12.61 -9.18
N PHE A 62 20.11 -12.11 -9.86
CA PHE A 62 19.15 -12.95 -10.56
C PHE A 62 19.71 -13.28 -11.96
N SER A 63 19.86 -14.56 -12.30
CA SER A 63 20.18 -14.98 -13.64
C SER A 63 18.91 -14.96 -14.48
N THR A 64 18.73 -13.92 -15.25
CA THR A 64 17.56 -13.76 -16.09
C THR A 64 17.78 -14.40 -17.45
N GLY A 65 16.83 -15.25 -17.87
CA GLY A 65 16.79 -15.76 -19.23
C GLY A 65 16.64 -14.65 -20.27
N LYS A 66 16.99 -14.95 -21.52
CA LYS A 66 17.12 -14.00 -22.66
C LYS A 66 15.85 -13.18 -23.00
N GLY A 67 14.68 -13.43 -22.38
CA GLY A 67 13.40 -12.79 -22.70
C GLY A 67 13.00 -11.58 -21.87
N SER A 68 13.73 -11.20 -20.81
CA SER A 68 13.24 -10.31 -19.73
C SER A 68 13.92 -8.94 -19.66
N LYS A 69 14.48 -8.40 -20.74
CA LYS A 69 15.26 -7.14 -20.70
C LYS A 69 14.50 -5.97 -20.04
N HIS A 70 13.21 -5.81 -20.33
CA HIS A 70 12.42 -4.70 -19.80
C HIS A 70 12.08 -4.86 -18.31
N ILE A 71 11.92 -6.09 -17.85
CA ILE A 71 11.73 -6.42 -16.44
C ILE A 71 13.04 -6.18 -15.69
N ASN A 72 14.17 -6.55 -16.32
CA ASN A 72 15.50 -6.37 -15.76
C ASN A 72 15.82 -4.90 -15.43
N ILE A 73 15.55 -3.97 -16.34
CA ILE A 73 15.84 -2.55 -16.13
C ILE A 73 15.09 -2.01 -14.90
N ARG A 74 13.81 -2.35 -14.74
CA ARG A 74 13.02 -1.93 -13.58
C ARG A 74 13.49 -2.59 -12.30
N TYR A 75 13.84 -3.85 -12.38
CA TYR A 75 14.39 -4.61 -11.26
C TYR A 75 15.72 -4.00 -10.80
N PHE A 76 16.65 -3.72 -11.73
CA PHE A 76 17.93 -3.07 -11.40
C PHE A 76 17.73 -1.72 -10.74
N PHE A 77 16.78 -0.94 -11.22
CA PHE A 77 16.46 0.37 -10.63
C PHE A 77 16.03 0.22 -9.16
N VAL A 78 15.16 -0.75 -8.85
CA VAL A 78 14.72 -1.00 -7.47
C VAL A 78 15.90 -1.42 -6.59
N VAL A 79 16.72 -2.36 -7.07
CA VAL A 79 17.89 -2.86 -6.32
C VAL A 79 18.92 -1.76 -6.09
N ASP A 80 19.15 -0.91 -7.07
CA ASP A 80 20.07 0.24 -6.94
C ASP A 80 19.60 1.19 -5.83
N LYS A 81 18.33 1.54 -5.81
CA LYS A 81 17.74 2.40 -4.78
C LYS A 81 17.82 1.80 -3.36
N ILE A 82 17.66 0.48 -3.25
CA ILE A 82 17.85 -0.23 -1.97
C ILE A 82 19.31 -0.19 -1.52
N LYS A 83 20.25 -0.46 -2.44
CA LYS A 83 21.69 -0.44 -2.14
C LYS A 83 22.18 0.94 -1.69
N ASN A 84 21.66 1.99 -2.33
CA ASN A 84 21.98 3.37 -2.00
C ASN A 84 21.28 3.87 -0.72
N LYS A 85 20.52 2.99 -0.03
CA LYS A 85 19.74 3.33 1.17
C LYS A 85 18.76 4.49 0.97
N GLU A 86 18.31 4.67 -0.27
CA GLU A 86 17.26 5.64 -0.58
C GLU A 86 15.88 5.08 -0.24
N VAL A 87 15.72 3.75 -0.36
CA VAL A 87 14.46 3.04 -0.13
C VAL A 87 14.70 1.75 0.65
N LYS A 88 13.83 1.50 1.61
CA LYS A 88 13.72 0.25 2.35
C LYS A 88 12.40 -0.44 2.04
N ILE A 89 12.45 -1.69 1.62
CA ILE A 89 11.25 -2.48 1.40
C ILE A 89 10.99 -3.34 2.64
N ILE A 90 9.79 -3.20 3.19
CA ILE A 90 9.33 -3.97 4.34
C ILE A 90 8.07 -4.76 3.99
N HIS A 91 7.93 -5.92 4.61
CA HIS A 91 6.70 -6.69 4.50
C HIS A 91 5.59 -6.02 5.30
N CYS A 92 4.43 -5.86 4.67
CA CYS A 92 3.20 -5.41 5.30
C CYS A 92 2.14 -6.49 5.13
N PRO A 93 1.55 -7.01 6.21
CA PRO A 93 0.43 -7.93 6.11
C PRO A 93 -0.74 -7.31 5.35
N THR A 94 -1.49 -8.14 4.63
CA THR A 94 -2.64 -7.68 3.81
C THR A 94 -3.67 -6.93 4.65
N GLU A 95 -3.87 -7.34 5.90
CA GLU A 95 -4.80 -6.71 6.85
C GLU A 95 -4.38 -5.30 7.28
N GLU A 96 -3.11 -4.93 7.03
CA GLU A 96 -2.56 -3.62 7.35
C GLU A 96 -2.24 -2.79 6.09
N MET A 97 -2.41 -3.36 4.90
CA MET A 97 -2.10 -2.73 3.63
C MET A 97 -3.15 -1.67 3.25
N ILE A 98 -2.93 -0.44 3.68
CA ILE A 98 -3.83 0.70 3.40
C ILE A 98 -4.08 0.90 1.90
N ALA A 99 -3.12 0.55 1.04
CA ALA A 99 -3.26 0.67 -0.41
C ALA A 99 -4.43 -0.15 -0.96
N ASP A 100 -4.82 -1.23 -0.30
CA ASP A 100 -5.94 -2.08 -0.66
C ASP A 100 -7.29 -1.34 -0.59
N PHE A 101 -7.41 -0.32 0.26
CA PHE A 101 -8.61 0.50 0.35
C PHE A 101 -9.04 1.12 -0.99
N ASN A 102 -8.08 1.47 -1.84
CA ASN A 102 -8.34 2.08 -3.13
C ASN A 102 -8.39 1.09 -4.30
N THR A 103 -8.06 -0.17 -4.07
CA THR A 103 -7.86 -1.17 -5.14
C THR A 103 -8.73 -2.41 -4.99
N LYS A 104 -9.28 -2.66 -3.80
CA LYS A 104 -10.12 -3.83 -3.51
C LYS A 104 -11.48 -3.39 -2.99
N PRO A 105 -12.58 -4.11 -3.31
CA PRO A 105 -13.90 -3.86 -2.75
C PRO A 105 -13.94 -4.36 -1.30
N LEU A 106 -13.48 -3.53 -0.38
CA LEU A 106 -13.47 -3.85 1.04
C LEU A 106 -14.85 -3.63 1.67
N GLN A 107 -15.23 -4.49 2.60
CA GLN A 107 -16.50 -4.43 3.32
C GLN A 107 -16.30 -4.61 4.83
N GLY A 108 -17.32 -4.23 5.60
CA GLY A 108 -17.40 -4.47 7.04
C GLY A 108 -16.27 -3.83 7.85
N LYS A 109 -15.75 -4.57 8.82
CA LYS A 109 -14.75 -4.10 9.79
C LYS A 109 -13.46 -3.62 9.14
N LEU A 110 -13.00 -4.29 8.09
CA LEU A 110 -11.75 -3.92 7.41
C LEU A 110 -11.87 -2.59 6.66
N PHE A 111 -13.01 -2.34 6.00
CA PHE A 111 -13.32 -1.06 5.38
C PHE A 111 -13.29 0.07 6.40
N LEU A 112 -13.97 -0.10 7.53
CA LEU A 112 -14.01 0.91 8.59
C LEU A 112 -12.64 1.17 9.20
N TYR A 113 -11.86 0.11 9.41
CA TYR A 113 -10.49 0.23 9.93
C TYR A 113 -9.61 1.09 9.00
N PHE A 114 -9.57 0.78 7.70
CA PHE A 114 -8.75 1.56 6.76
C PHE A 114 -9.30 2.97 6.55
N ARG A 115 -10.63 3.14 6.45
CA ARG A 115 -11.24 4.47 6.38
C ARG A 115 -10.79 5.34 7.55
N ASN A 116 -10.90 4.84 8.77
CA ASN A 116 -10.54 5.58 9.97
C ASN A 116 -9.05 5.91 9.99
N LYS A 117 -8.20 4.96 9.58
CA LYS A 117 -6.76 5.16 9.49
C LYS A 117 -6.37 6.23 8.44
N ILE A 118 -7.03 6.24 7.29
CA ILE A 118 -6.82 7.24 6.22
C ILE A 118 -7.32 8.63 6.65
N MET A 119 -8.47 8.68 7.32
CA MET A 119 -9.06 9.93 7.81
C MET A 119 -8.41 10.47 9.08
N GLY A 120 -7.44 9.77 9.66
CA GLY A 120 -6.80 10.15 10.91
C GLY A 120 -7.73 10.11 12.13
N VAL A 121 -8.82 9.34 12.06
CA VAL A 121 -9.76 9.18 13.15
C VAL A 121 -9.19 8.20 14.16
N ARG A 122 -9.05 8.64 15.43
CA ARG A 122 -8.62 7.74 16.50
C ARG A 122 -9.73 6.74 16.84
N ILE A 123 -9.36 5.53 17.23
CA ILE A 123 -10.31 4.47 17.61
C ILE A 123 -11.25 4.94 18.74
N GLU A 124 -10.73 5.71 19.69
CA GLU A 124 -11.50 6.29 20.80
C GLU A 124 -12.57 7.28 20.31
N ASP A 125 -12.24 8.13 19.36
CA ASP A 125 -13.18 9.07 18.76
C ASP A 125 -14.24 8.32 17.94
N TYR A 126 -13.85 7.25 17.22
CA TYR A 126 -14.80 6.40 16.50
C TYR A 126 -15.82 5.76 17.44
N ASN A 127 -15.38 5.17 18.55
CA ASN A 127 -16.29 4.56 19.52
C ASN A 127 -17.25 5.60 20.11
N ARG A 128 -16.78 6.80 20.43
CA ARG A 128 -17.62 7.90 20.90
C ARG A 128 -18.68 8.34 19.87
N TYR A 129 -18.32 8.40 18.58
CA TYR A 129 -19.28 8.70 17.51
C TYR A 129 -20.27 7.58 17.29
N LYS A 130 -19.83 6.33 17.35
CA LYS A 130 -20.68 5.14 17.25
C LYS A 130 -21.72 5.14 18.37
N ASP A 131 -21.31 5.32 19.62
CA ASP A 131 -22.22 5.32 20.77
C ASP A 131 -23.25 6.44 20.64
N ARG A 132 -22.84 7.66 20.31
CA ARG A 132 -23.75 8.78 20.06
C ARG A 132 -24.72 8.53 18.92
N TYR A 133 -24.27 7.89 17.83
CA TYR A 133 -25.14 7.53 16.72
C TYR A 133 -26.16 6.47 17.11
N MET A 134 -25.75 5.45 17.86
CA MET A 134 -26.64 4.42 18.39
C MET A 134 -27.68 5.00 19.35
N GLU A 135 -27.30 5.93 20.20
CA GLU A 135 -28.25 6.66 21.08
C GLU A 135 -29.27 7.45 20.27
N SER A 136 -28.83 8.15 19.22
CA SER A 136 -29.75 8.89 18.35
C SER A 136 -30.75 7.97 17.66
N LEU A 137 -30.32 6.80 17.16
CA LEU A 137 -31.21 5.82 16.53
C LEU A 137 -32.25 5.28 17.51
N LYS A 138 -31.86 5.00 18.74
CA LYS A 138 -32.79 4.60 19.82
C LYS A 138 -33.85 5.67 20.11
N GLN A 139 -33.44 6.94 20.10
CA GLN A 139 -34.36 8.07 20.31
C GLN A 139 -35.45 8.14 19.22
N TYR A 140 -35.14 7.72 17.98
CA TYR A 140 -36.09 7.65 16.88
C TYR A 140 -36.79 6.28 16.75
N GLY A 141 -36.63 5.38 17.74
CA GLY A 141 -37.28 4.05 17.74
C GLY A 141 -36.71 3.08 16.70
N LEU A 142 -35.55 3.39 16.14
CA LEU A 142 -34.87 2.54 15.16
C LEU A 142 -33.92 1.59 15.89
N CYS A 143 -34.27 0.31 15.95
CA CYS A 143 -33.43 -0.73 16.53
C CYS A 143 -32.56 -1.32 15.41
N VAL A 144 -31.33 -0.85 15.25
CA VAL A 144 -30.34 -1.39 14.32
C VAL A 144 -29.45 -2.33 15.11
N LYS A 145 -29.31 -3.57 14.67
CA LYS A 145 -28.34 -4.51 15.25
C LYS A 145 -26.93 -4.04 14.91
N GLU A 146 -25.99 -4.28 15.82
CA GLU A 146 -24.58 -3.86 15.65
C GLU A 146 -23.97 -4.42 14.36
N ASP A 147 -24.40 -5.61 13.94
CA ASP A 147 -23.95 -6.27 12.72
C ASP A 147 -24.48 -5.59 11.44
N ASP A 148 -25.63 -4.91 11.49
CA ASP A 148 -26.24 -4.24 10.34
C ASP A 148 -25.54 -2.92 10.00
N LEU A 149 -24.81 -2.31 10.96
CA LEU A 149 -23.98 -1.12 10.75
C LEU A 149 -22.77 -1.35 9.83
N TYR A 150 -22.43 -2.60 9.57
CA TYR A 150 -21.30 -2.99 8.73
C TYR A 150 -21.73 -3.46 7.32
N THR A 151 -23.03 -3.47 7.04
CA THR A 151 -23.62 -3.91 5.77
C THR A 151 -24.15 -2.78 4.89
N LEU A 152 -24.11 -1.54 5.38
CA LEU A 152 -24.37 -0.32 4.63
C LEU A 152 -23.05 0.31 4.20
#